data_ca932fd241c76217f82a1aadfd285610
#
_entry.id   ca932fd241c76217f82a1aadfd285610
#
_cell.length_a   1.000
_cell.length_b   1.000
_cell.length_c   1.000
_cell.angle_alpha   90.00
_cell.angle_beta   90.00
_cell.angle_gamma   90.00
#
_symmetry.space_group_name_H-M   'P 1'
#
loop_
_entity.id
_entity.type
_entity.pdbx_description
1 polymer ?
#
loop_
_entity_poly.entity_id
_entity_poly.type
_entity_poly.pdbx_seq_one_letter_code
_entity_poly.pdbx_strand_id
1 'polypeptide(L)'
;MASTLKVQNIAHTGGTTGLTIDSAGRILKPALPAFRVGLINSQSETTTNSSRLVEWDEGTTSESDFCFTQGGFSWNTGVVTVPVTGIYSFSMALRIDNVNGQYYVVGRITKNNDNASNKELYVIDGQAAPNYINLTGTTLFKLDANDNIKVTVFVENDSSSGWNINNGSTFSGHLIG
;
A
#
# COMPACT_ATOMS: atom_id res chain seq x y z
N MET A 1 8.41 30.59 36.62
CA MET A 1 9.41 29.50 36.48
C MET A 1 8.86 28.51 35.46
N ALA A 2 9.63 28.09 34.49
CA ALA A 2 9.23 27.03 33.56
C ALA A 2 9.48 25.66 34.20
N SER A 3 8.48 24.80 34.23
CA SER A 3 8.66 23.40 34.68
C SER A 3 9.02 22.51 33.47
N THR A 4 10.01 21.67 33.65
CA THR A 4 10.45 20.72 32.63
C THR A 4 10.23 19.29 33.12
N LEU A 5 9.45 18.49 32.36
CA LEU A 5 9.35 17.06 32.57
C LEU A 5 10.38 16.36 31.68
N LYS A 6 11.29 15.57 32.30
CA LYS A 6 12.29 14.76 31.57
C LYS A 6 11.86 13.31 31.61
N VAL A 7 11.45 12.77 30.45
CA VAL A 7 11.04 11.37 30.29
C VAL A 7 11.67 10.81 29.03
N GLN A 8 12.02 9.53 29.05
CA GLN A 8 12.49 8.80 27.87
C GLN A 8 11.31 8.13 27.14
N ASN A 9 10.38 7.56 27.89
CA ASN A 9 9.22 6.85 27.35
C ASN A 9 7.92 7.38 27.97
N ILE A 10 6.90 7.44 27.14
CA ILE A 10 5.50 7.60 27.55
C ILE A 10 4.76 6.34 27.12
N ALA A 11 4.20 5.60 28.11
CA ALA A 11 3.58 4.30 27.87
C ALA A 11 2.15 4.27 28.38
N HIS A 12 1.35 3.37 27.82
CA HIS A 12 0.05 2.99 28.39
C HIS A 12 0.27 2.31 29.73
N THR A 13 -0.72 2.35 30.64
CA THR A 13 -0.66 1.70 31.96
C THR A 13 -0.35 0.21 31.91
N GLY A 14 -0.65 -0.48 30.81
CA GLY A 14 -0.26 -1.87 30.52
C GLY A 14 1.19 -2.06 30.06
N GLY A 15 2.01 -1.01 30.06
CA GLY A 15 3.45 -1.09 29.74
C GLY A 15 3.79 -0.90 28.26
N THR A 16 2.84 -0.82 27.32
CA THR A 16 3.11 -0.59 25.91
C THR A 16 3.58 0.85 25.67
N THR A 17 4.77 1.02 25.12
CA THR A 17 5.34 2.35 24.83
C THR A 17 4.67 2.97 23.62
N GLY A 18 4.04 4.12 23.79
CA GLY A 18 3.44 4.91 22.70
C GLY A 18 4.40 5.93 22.11
N LEU A 19 5.25 6.53 22.93
CA LEU A 19 6.26 7.52 22.55
C LEU A 19 7.60 7.20 23.16
N THR A 20 8.67 7.40 22.41
CA THR A 20 10.04 7.38 22.91
C THR A 20 10.71 8.70 22.54
N ILE A 21 11.46 9.29 23.47
CA ILE A 21 12.35 10.43 23.20
C ILE A 21 13.78 9.88 23.17
N ASP A 22 14.42 9.94 22.02
CA ASP A 22 15.78 9.45 21.86
C ASP A 22 16.82 10.42 22.47
N SER A 23 18.09 10.02 22.48
CA SER A 23 19.19 10.81 23.04
C SER A 23 19.44 12.15 22.32
N ALA A 24 18.94 12.32 21.11
CA ALA A 24 18.97 13.55 20.33
C ALA A 24 17.71 14.42 20.53
N GLY A 25 16.76 14.01 21.39
CA GLY A 25 15.52 14.72 21.67
C GLY A 25 14.41 14.51 20.64
N ARG A 26 14.56 13.54 19.72
CA ARG A 26 13.55 13.24 18.69
C ARG A 26 12.44 12.36 19.25
N ILE A 27 11.19 12.66 18.86
CA ILE A 27 10.03 11.85 19.24
C ILE A 27 9.86 10.71 18.22
N LEU A 28 9.94 9.47 18.71
CA LEU A 28 9.69 8.26 17.96
C LEU A 28 8.33 7.68 18.35
N LYS A 29 7.57 7.18 17.38
CA LYS A 29 6.25 6.56 17.55
C LYS A 29 6.27 5.13 17.01
N PRO A 30 6.93 4.18 17.68
CA PRO A 30 7.12 2.82 17.14
C PRO A 30 5.82 2.02 16.98
N ALA A 31 4.79 2.39 17.73
CA ALA A 31 3.46 1.77 17.63
C ALA A 31 2.55 2.39 16.56
N LEU A 32 3.00 3.46 15.85
CA LEU A 32 2.18 4.05 14.79
C LEU A 32 2.13 3.10 13.59
N PRO A 33 0.93 2.66 13.15
CA PRO A 33 0.81 1.79 12.00
C PRO A 33 1.36 2.44 10.73
N ALA A 34 2.32 1.77 10.09
CA ALA A 34 2.87 2.15 8.80
C ALA A 34 3.48 0.93 8.10
N PHE A 35 3.45 0.93 6.77
CA PHE A 35 4.10 -0.08 5.96
C PHE A 35 4.55 0.47 4.60
N ARG A 36 5.50 -0.21 4.00
CA ARG A 36 5.83 -0.15 2.59
C ARG A 36 6.18 -1.55 2.11
N VAL A 37 5.62 -1.94 0.98
CA VAL A 37 5.86 -3.23 0.32
C VAL A 37 6.15 -3.02 -1.16
N GLY A 38 6.77 -3.99 -1.78
CA GLY A 38 7.08 -4.02 -3.21
C GLY A 38 6.88 -5.43 -3.77
N LEU A 39 7.21 -5.61 -5.04
CA LEU A 39 7.32 -6.93 -5.68
C LEU A 39 8.80 -7.27 -5.85
N ILE A 40 9.22 -8.45 -5.38
CA ILE A 40 10.57 -8.99 -5.63
C ILE A 40 10.69 -9.46 -7.07
N ASN A 41 9.63 -10.13 -7.54
CA ASN A 41 9.51 -10.61 -8.91
C ASN A 41 8.32 -9.97 -9.59
N SER A 42 8.41 -9.77 -10.90
CA SER A 42 7.26 -9.32 -11.69
C SER A 42 6.16 -10.38 -11.68
N GLN A 43 4.92 -9.93 -11.51
CA GLN A 43 3.73 -10.78 -11.53
C GLN A 43 3.18 -10.82 -12.96
N SER A 44 3.31 -11.99 -13.61
CA SER A 44 2.86 -12.19 -15.00
C SER A 44 1.38 -12.56 -15.05
N GLU A 45 0.67 -11.95 -15.99
CA GLU A 45 -0.75 -12.15 -16.23
C GLU A 45 -1.02 -12.46 -17.71
N THR A 46 -1.93 -13.39 -17.94
CA THR A 46 -2.38 -13.75 -19.29
C THR A 46 -3.83 -13.37 -19.55
N THR A 47 -4.56 -12.96 -18.49
CA THR A 47 -5.97 -12.61 -18.56
C THR A 47 -6.13 -11.11 -18.70
N THR A 48 -6.90 -10.68 -19.71
CA THR A 48 -7.34 -9.30 -19.91
C THR A 48 -8.82 -9.15 -19.56
N ASN A 49 -9.32 -7.92 -19.49
CA ASN A 49 -10.72 -7.61 -19.17
C ASN A 49 -11.21 -8.13 -17.81
N SER A 50 -10.26 -8.36 -16.88
CA SER A 50 -10.57 -8.70 -15.49
C SER A 50 -9.60 -8.01 -14.53
N SER A 51 -10.06 -7.70 -13.32
CA SER A 51 -9.21 -7.12 -12.29
C SER A 51 -8.31 -8.19 -11.67
N ARG A 52 -7.03 -7.89 -11.56
CA ARG A 52 -6.00 -8.75 -10.94
C ARG A 52 -5.53 -8.12 -9.64
N LEU A 53 -5.47 -8.94 -8.60
CA LEU A 53 -4.88 -8.55 -7.32
C LEU A 53 -3.36 -8.42 -7.46
N VAL A 54 -2.79 -7.36 -6.91
CA VAL A 54 -1.33 -7.26 -6.77
C VAL A 54 -0.94 -8.03 -5.50
N GLU A 55 -0.21 -9.11 -5.67
CA GLU A 55 0.27 -9.98 -4.59
C GLU A 55 1.63 -9.48 -4.12
N TRP A 56 1.62 -8.53 -3.19
CA TRP A 56 2.83 -7.90 -2.66
C TRP A 56 3.71 -8.90 -1.91
N ASP A 57 5.01 -8.78 -2.11
CA ASP A 57 6.01 -9.50 -1.31
C ASP A 57 6.16 -8.82 0.06
N GLU A 58 5.56 -9.43 1.05
CA GLU A 58 5.37 -8.89 2.40
C GLU A 58 6.67 -8.96 3.21
N GLY A 59 7.65 -8.12 2.92
CA GLY A 59 8.79 -7.85 3.82
C GLY A 59 9.51 -9.07 4.44
N THR A 60 9.26 -10.28 3.93
CA THR A 60 9.86 -11.52 4.44
C THR A 60 11.28 -11.73 3.93
N THR A 61 11.75 -10.86 3.07
CA THR A 61 13.11 -10.92 2.54
C THR A 61 14.00 -9.90 3.24
N SER A 62 15.24 -10.26 3.37
CA SER A 62 16.33 -9.52 4.01
C SER A 62 16.67 -8.15 3.40
N GLU A 63 15.90 -7.68 2.45
CA GLU A 63 15.99 -6.35 1.85
C GLU A 63 15.25 -5.29 2.70
N SER A 64 15.56 -5.28 3.97
CA SER A 64 14.87 -4.60 5.05
C SER A 64 14.76 -3.08 4.94
N ASP A 65 15.58 -2.44 4.11
CA ASP A 65 15.60 -0.98 4.04
C ASP A 65 14.48 -0.41 3.15
N PHE A 66 13.93 -1.23 2.26
CA PHE A 66 12.94 -0.82 1.29
C PHE A 66 11.51 -1.23 1.65
N CYS A 67 11.34 -2.42 2.24
CA CYS A 67 10.05 -2.93 2.69
C CYS A 67 10.03 -3.04 4.21
N PHE A 68 8.98 -2.56 4.83
CA PHE A 68 8.79 -2.64 6.28
C PHE A 68 7.31 -2.69 6.63
N THR A 69 7.02 -3.26 7.79
CA THR A 69 5.70 -3.23 8.42
C THR A 69 5.86 -2.95 9.90
N GLN A 70 5.12 -1.99 10.44
CA GLN A 70 5.08 -1.68 11.87
C GLN A 70 3.68 -1.37 12.35
N GLY A 71 3.45 -1.39 13.67
CA GLY A 71 2.20 -0.98 14.29
C GLY A 71 1.03 -1.92 14.07
N GLY A 72 1.28 -3.20 13.69
CA GLY A 72 0.29 -4.26 13.71
C GLY A 72 -0.51 -4.48 12.43
N PHE A 73 -0.12 -3.92 11.29
CA PHE A 73 -0.68 -4.37 10.01
C PHE A 73 -0.45 -5.87 9.81
N SER A 74 -1.43 -6.56 9.28
CA SER A 74 -1.32 -7.96 8.86
C SER A 74 -1.64 -8.12 7.37
N TRP A 75 -1.08 -9.16 6.77
CA TRP A 75 -1.16 -9.41 5.34
C TRP A 75 -1.69 -10.81 5.03
N ASN A 76 -2.42 -10.91 3.94
CA ASN A 76 -2.83 -12.18 3.35
C ASN A 76 -2.92 -12.02 1.83
N THR A 77 -1.96 -12.59 1.09
CA THR A 77 -1.93 -12.63 -0.37
C THR A 77 -2.26 -11.26 -1.00
N GLY A 78 -1.45 -10.25 -0.69
CA GLY A 78 -1.61 -8.89 -1.25
C GLY A 78 -2.73 -8.05 -0.62
N VAL A 79 -3.47 -8.59 0.35
CA VAL A 79 -4.50 -7.86 1.11
C VAL A 79 -3.94 -7.45 2.45
N VAL A 80 -3.98 -6.15 2.75
CA VAL A 80 -3.56 -5.62 4.05
C VAL A 80 -4.77 -5.39 4.96
N THR A 81 -4.66 -5.83 6.22
CA THR A 81 -5.66 -5.58 7.26
C THR A 81 -5.17 -4.50 8.21
N VAL A 82 -5.99 -3.48 8.46
CA VAL A 82 -5.62 -2.38 9.34
C VAL A 82 -5.81 -2.76 10.82
N PRO A 83 -4.87 -2.38 11.70
CA PRO A 83 -4.87 -2.81 13.10
C PRO A 83 -5.81 -2.02 14.00
N VAL A 84 -6.09 -0.76 13.69
CA VAL A 84 -6.87 0.15 14.55
C VAL A 84 -7.77 1.03 13.71
N THR A 85 -8.85 1.52 14.30
CA THR A 85 -9.74 2.52 13.68
C THR A 85 -9.01 3.86 13.55
N GLY A 86 -9.14 4.52 12.39
CA GLY A 86 -8.52 5.82 12.16
C GLY A 86 -8.58 6.29 10.71
N ILE A 87 -7.88 7.38 10.42
CA ILE A 87 -7.69 7.91 9.07
C ILE A 87 -6.32 7.45 8.57
N TYR A 88 -6.31 6.79 7.43
CA TYR A 88 -5.12 6.24 6.79
C TYR A 88 -4.86 6.92 5.46
N SER A 89 -3.59 7.16 5.17
CA SER A 89 -3.11 7.49 3.84
C SER A 89 -2.53 6.25 3.18
N PHE A 90 -2.92 5.99 1.92
CA PHE A 90 -2.35 4.93 1.09
C PHE A 90 -1.84 5.51 -0.21
N SER A 91 -0.69 5.01 -0.64
CA SER A 91 -0.07 5.39 -1.92
C SER A 91 0.35 4.15 -2.69
N MET A 92 0.04 4.12 -3.98
CA MET A 92 0.54 3.10 -4.89
C MET A 92 1.37 3.74 -5.99
N ALA A 93 2.42 3.04 -6.43
CA ALA A 93 3.17 3.30 -7.65
C ALA A 93 3.32 1.98 -8.39
N LEU A 94 2.66 1.84 -9.52
CA LEU A 94 2.61 0.62 -10.32
C LEU A 94 3.32 0.87 -11.64
N ARG A 95 4.14 -0.07 -12.07
CA ARG A 95 4.61 -0.18 -13.43
C ARG A 95 4.02 -1.44 -14.07
N ILE A 96 3.31 -1.27 -15.17
CA ILE A 96 2.68 -2.34 -15.92
C ILE A 96 3.39 -2.46 -17.26
N ASP A 97 4.01 -3.60 -17.52
CA ASP A 97 4.77 -3.88 -18.75
C ASP A 97 3.95 -4.72 -19.72
N ASN A 98 4.34 -4.69 -20.99
CA ASN A 98 3.72 -5.42 -22.11
C ASN A 98 2.27 -5.02 -22.39
N VAL A 99 1.96 -3.74 -22.26
CA VAL A 99 0.60 -3.20 -22.47
C VAL A 99 0.35 -2.67 -23.88
N ASN A 100 1.08 -3.19 -24.87
CA ASN A 100 0.93 -2.82 -26.29
C ASN A 100 -0.46 -3.14 -26.82
N GLY A 101 -1.10 -2.16 -27.46
CA GLY A 101 -2.43 -2.33 -28.06
C GLY A 101 -3.57 -2.38 -27.05
N GLN A 102 -3.32 -1.96 -25.80
CA GLN A 102 -4.36 -1.87 -24.77
C GLN A 102 -5.24 -0.65 -24.97
N TYR A 103 -6.54 -0.75 -24.64
CA TYR A 103 -7.45 0.39 -24.66
C TYR A 103 -7.19 1.27 -23.42
N TYR A 104 -7.16 0.67 -22.25
CA TYR A 104 -6.78 1.38 -21.01
C TYR A 104 -6.29 0.41 -19.93
N VAL A 105 -5.56 0.97 -18.99
CA VAL A 105 -5.07 0.28 -17.78
C VAL A 105 -5.55 1.04 -16.56
N VAL A 106 -6.09 0.34 -15.58
CA VAL A 106 -6.62 0.94 -14.34
C VAL A 106 -5.93 0.34 -13.13
N GLY A 107 -5.30 1.19 -12.31
CA GLY A 107 -4.87 0.84 -10.95
C GLY A 107 -5.92 1.29 -9.94
N ARG A 108 -6.22 0.46 -8.94
CA ARG A 108 -7.20 0.75 -7.90
C ARG A 108 -6.69 0.41 -6.52
N ILE A 109 -7.01 1.26 -5.55
CA ILE A 109 -6.92 0.93 -4.11
C ILE A 109 -8.35 0.79 -3.61
N THR A 110 -8.71 -0.38 -3.06
CA THR A 110 -10.09 -0.67 -2.64
C THR A 110 -10.18 -1.10 -1.19
N LYS A 111 -11.30 -0.72 -0.55
CA LYS A 111 -11.65 -1.12 0.81
C LYS A 111 -12.59 -2.33 0.79
N ASN A 112 -12.32 -3.37 1.62
CA ASN A 112 -13.23 -4.51 1.91
C ASN A 112 -13.85 -5.19 0.70
N ASN A 113 -13.09 -5.38 -0.38
CA ASN A 113 -13.59 -5.92 -1.65
C ASN A 113 -14.79 -5.16 -2.26
N ASP A 114 -15.06 -3.97 -1.76
CA ASP A 114 -16.17 -3.15 -2.23
C ASP A 114 -15.78 -2.52 -3.58
N ASN A 115 -16.50 -2.89 -4.63
CA ASN A 115 -16.31 -2.34 -5.98
C ASN A 115 -17.19 -1.10 -6.22
N ALA A 116 -17.77 -0.53 -5.18
CA ALA A 116 -18.54 0.70 -5.31
C ALA A 116 -17.60 1.87 -5.63
N SER A 117 -17.91 2.63 -6.65
CA SER A 117 -17.08 3.71 -7.21
C SER A 117 -16.68 4.80 -6.21
N ASN A 118 -17.38 4.91 -5.09
CA ASN A 118 -17.08 5.88 -4.02
C ASN A 118 -16.12 5.37 -2.94
N LYS A 119 -15.66 4.11 -3.04
CA LYS A 119 -14.74 3.48 -2.08
C LYS A 119 -13.44 3.01 -2.72
N GLU A 120 -13.21 3.41 -3.95
CA GLU A 120 -12.04 3.08 -4.74
C GLU A 120 -11.30 4.33 -5.18
N LEU A 121 -9.97 4.26 -5.19
CA LEU A 121 -9.14 5.19 -5.93
C LEU A 121 -8.88 4.60 -7.31
N TYR A 122 -9.22 5.34 -8.35
CA TYR A 122 -8.88 5.00 -9.73
C TYR A 122 -7.71 5.84 -10.22
N VAL A 123 -6.74 5.19 -10.83
CA VAL A 123 -5.73 5.85 -11.67
C VAL A 123 -5.84 5.23 -13.05
N ILE A 124 -6.24 6.02 -14.01
CA ILE A 124 -6.49 5.58 -15.38
C ILE A 124 -5.42 6.19 -16.28
N ASP A 125 -4.74 5.36 -17.07
CA ASP A 125 -3.96 5.81 -18.20
C ASP A 125 -4.64 5.32 -19.48
N GLY A 126 -5.16 6.26 -20.28
CA GLY A 126 -5.90 5.99 -21.50
C GLY A 126 -5.05 5.93 -22.77
N GLN A 127 -3.73 5.92 -22.68
CA GLN A 127 -2.84 5.99 -23.83
C GLN A 127 -2.63 4.62 -24.50
N ALA A 128 -2.91 4.56 -25.78
CA ALA A 128 -2.47 3.44 -26.63
C ALA A 128 -0.93 3.49 -26.78
N ALA A 129 -0.26 2.41 -26.36
CA ALA A 129 1.07 2.02 -26.72
C ALA A 129 2.30 2.81 -26.24
N PRO A 130 2.75 2.64 -25.02
CA PRO A 130 4.13 2.27 -24.81
C PRO A 130 4.23 0.81 -24.35
N ASN A 131 5.45 0.23 -24.39
CA ASN A 131 5.69 -1.10 -23.84
C ASN A 131 5.38 -1.20 -22.33
N TYR A 132 5.22 -0.07 -21.67
CA TYR A 132 4.89 0.00 -20.24
C TYR A 132 4.10 1.28 -19.87
N ILE A 133 3.37 1.21 -18.78
CA ILE A 133 2.63 2.32 -18.16
C ILE A 133 3.01 2.42 -16.69
N ASN A 134 3.15 3.65 -16.18
CA ASN A 134 3.29 3.93 -14.77
C ASN A 134 1.99 4.56 -14.24
N LEU A 135 1.43 3.94 -13.21
CA LEU A 135 0.24 4.43 -12.51
C LEU A 135 0.63 4.81 -11.08
N THR A 136 0.33 6.03 -10.68
CA THR A 136 0.58 6.49 -9.32
C THR A 136 -0.67 7.12 -8.74
N GLY A 137 -0.94 6.85 -7.47
CA GLY A 137 -2.09 7.43 -6.80
C GLY A 137 -1.97 7.38 -5.29
N THR A 138 -2.59 8.37 -4.65
CA THR A 138 -2.68 8.48 -3.20
C THR A 138 -4.10 8.78 -2.81
N THR A 139 -4.59 8.15 -1.75
CA THR A 139 -5.93 8.35 -1.22
C THR A 139 -5.96 8.29 0.31
N LEU A 140 -7.03 8.82 0.88
CA LEU A 140 -7.34 8.75 2.30
C LEU A 140 -8.59 7.92 2.52
N PHE A 141 -8.52 7.01 3.49
CA PHE A 141 -9.69 6.26 3.96
C PHE A 141 -9.88 6.43 5.47
N LYS A 142 -11.11 6.64 5.88
CA LYS A 142 -11.51 6.38 7.26
C LYS A 142 -11.85 4.90 7.39
N LEU A 143 -11.09 4.18 8.20
CA LEU A 143 -11.17 2.73 8.35
C LEU A 143 -11.47 2.35 9.79
N ASP A 144 -12.19 1.25 9.95
CA ASP A 144 -12.33 0.57 11.22
C ASP A 144 -11.26 -0.50 11.37
N ALA A 145 -10.91 -0.85 12.61
CA ALA A 145 -10.00 -1.97 12.88
C ALA A 145 -10.52 -3.24 12.17
N ASN A 146 -9.62 -3.97 11.53
CA ASN A 146 -9.87 -5.15 10.69
C ASN A 146 -10.48 -4.86 9.30
N ASP A 147 -10.66 -3.62 8.89
CA ASP A 147 -10.91 -3.33 7.48
C ASP A 147 -9.73 -3.77 6.61
N ASN A 148 -10.04 -4.24 5.40
CA ASN A 148 -9.07 -4.72 4.43
C ASN A 148 -8.87 -3.71 3.31
N ILE A 149 -7.61 -3.54 2.90
CA ILE A 149 -7.22 -2.73 1.75
C ILE A 149 -6.43 -3.60 0.78
N LYS A 150 -6.69 -3.45 -0.51
CA LYS A 150 -5.96 -4.13 -1.57
C LYS A 150 -5.71 -3.21 -2.75
N VAL A 151 -4.71 -3.57 -3.56
CA VAL A 151 -4.44 -2.95 -4.85
C VAL A 151 -4.81 -3.93 -5.95
N THR A 152 -5.52 -3.47 -6.95
CA THR A 152 -5.84 -4.26 -8.15
C THR A 152 -5.46 -3.51 -9.42
N VAL A 153 -5.13 -4.27 -10.45
CA VAL A 153 -4.87 -3.76 -11.81
C VAL A 153 -5.90 -4.37 -12.75
N PHE A 154 -6.49 -3.55 -13.60
CA PHE A 154 -7.33 -3.97 -14.71
C PHE A 154 -6.69 -3.52 -16.01
N VAL A 155 -6.55 -4.44 -16.96
CA VAL A 155 -6.04 -4.17 -18.29
C VAL A 155 -7.13 -4.53 -19.29
N GLU A 156 -7.62 -3.54 -20.02
CA GLU A 156 -8.54 -3.78 -21.14
C GLU A 156 -7.73 -4.02 -22.42
N ASN A 157 -7.97 -5.17 -23.03
CA ASN A 157 -7.29 -5.55 -24.25
C ASN A 157 -8.19 -6.40 -25.15
N ASP A 158 -8.05 -6.23 -26.45
CA ASP A 158 -8.64 -7.09 -27.47
C ASP A 158 -7.70 -8.19 -27.96
N SER A 159 -6.43 -8.16 -27.56
CA SER A 159 -5.42 -9.16 -27.90
C SER A 159 -5.05 -10.08 -26.73
N SER A 160 -4.73 -11.33 -27.02
CA SER A 160 -4.36 -12.36 -26.05
C SER A 160 -2.91 -12.26 -25.55
N SER A 161 -2.26 -11.13 -25.70
CA SER A 161 -0.89 -10.93 -25.21
C SER A 161 -0.87 -10.79 -23.70
N GLY A 162 0.00 -11.53 -23.04
CA GLY A 162 0.22 -11.39 -21.59
C GLY A 162 0.82 -10.04 -21.24
N TRP A 163 0.59 -9.61 -20.01
CA TRP A 163 1.12 -8.38 -19.42
C TRP A 163 1.70 -8.67 -18.03
N ASN A 164 2.45 -7.73 -17.47
CA ASN A 164 3.12 -7.94 -16.19
C ASN A 164 2.95 -6.73 -15.27
N ILE A 165 2.74 -7.00 -13.98
CA ILE A 165 2.99 -6.01 -12.92
C ILE A 165 4.48 -6.11 -12.60
N ASN A 166 5.23 -5.05 -12.87
CA ASN A 166 6.68 -5.04 -12.76
C ASN A 166 7.14 -5.00 -11.30
N ASN A 167 8.29 -5.61 -11.02
CA ASN A 167 8.92 -5.62 -9.70
C ASN A 167 9.39 -4.24 -9.17
N GLY A 168 9.33 -3.19 -9.99
CA GLY A 168 9.48 -1.81 -9.53
C GLY A 168 8.23 -1.22 -8.87
N SER A 169 7.12 -1.98 -8.82
CA SER A 169 5.86 -1.52 -8.21
C SER A 169 5.93 -1.52 -6.69
N THR A 170 5.28 -0.53 -6.07
CA THR A 170 5.26 -0.38 -4.61
C THR A 170 3.88 0.03 -4.10
N PHE A 171 3.61 -0.34 -2.84
CA PHE A 171 2.43 0.09 -2.10
C PHE A 171 2.83 0.46 -0.67
N SER A 172 2.29 1.55 -0.16
CA SER A 172 2.56 2.01 1.20
C SER A 172 1.31 2.57 1.85
N GLY A 173 1.29 2.54 3.17
CA GLY A 173 0.21 3.11 3.95
C GLY A 173 0.64 3.45 5.37
N HIS A 174 -0.02 4.44 5.96
CA HIS A 174 0.21 4.82 7.35
C HIS A 174 -1.02 5.47 7.97
N LEU A 175 -1.13 5.34 9.28
CA LEU A 175 -2.14 6.02 10.09
C LEU A 175 -1.78 7.51 10.19
N ILE A 176 -2.76 8.39 9.94
CA ILE A 176 -2.61 9.83 10.11
C ILE A 176 -3.17 10.28 11.47
N GLY A 177 -4.33 9.76 11.89
CA GLY A 177 -5.01 10.13 13.12
C GLY A 177 -6.31 9.36 13.34
#